data_08ab731606f0fb0cfd0baf4d04a37687
#
_entry.id   08ab731606f0fb0cfd0baf4d04a37687
#
_cell.length_a   1.000
_cell.length_b   1.000
_cell.length_c   1.000
_cell.angle_alpha   90.00
_cell.angle_beta   90.00
_cell.angle_gamma   90.00
#
_symmetry.space_group_name_H-M   'P 1'
#
loop_
_entity.id
_entity.type
_entity.pdbx_description
1 polymer ?
#
loop_
_entity_poly.entity_id
_entity_poly.type
_entity_poly.pdbx_seq_one_letter_code
_entity_poly.pdbx_strand_id
1 'polypeptide(L)'
;EDQMVSVLAHELAHLSQRHFARGVEAQRASSIISMAGLLASLVIAATAGGDAGMAAITSTQAMTMQGQLRYSRSNEKEADRMGMQTMERASRDPAAVAGMFETMLRATRFSGSRLPEFLLSHPVTERRISDARGRAMKHSMRHYVSNPEYFLMQARAMIAMEKSPIDSIKRFQAKLDSNTQNSDAANYGLALAYIKLGEHANAGKILDDLIEANPFLLTFRHTDIELDIARQNYAAALGKLNELLARNPNNYPLTRLKSEALWQAHRYEDAGEVLTALSRMRPEDPMAVSYTHLRAHETRGN
;
A
#
# COMPACT_ATOMS: atom_id res chain seq x y z
N GLU A 1 5.89 -8.63 -4.11
CA GLU A 1 5.15 -8.97 -2.91
C GLU A 1 5.99 -8.71 -1.66
N ASP A 2 7.10 -9.39 -1.47
CA ASP A 2 7.87 -9.33 -0.22
C ASP A 2 8.49 -7.94 0.06
N GLN A 3 8.76 -7.12 -0.97
CA GLN A 3 9.13 -5.72 -0.76
C GLN A 3 8.02 -4.91 -0.06
N MET A 4 6.75 -5.14 -0.39
CA MET A 4 5.64 -4.49 0.30
C MET A 4 5.48 -5.04 1.73
N VAL A 5 5.61 -6.36 1.89
CA VAL A 5 5.60 -6.99 3.21
C VAL A 5 6.73 -6.44 4.08
N SER A 6 7.89 -6.13 3.51
CA SER A 6 9.03 -5.56 4.26
C SER A 6 8.71 -4.20 4.87
N VAL A 7 7.95 -3.35 4.16
CA VAL A 7 7.49 -2.06 4.72
C VAL A 7 6.54 -2.30 5.88
N LEU A 8 5.53 -3.16 5.71
CA LEU A 8 4.58 -3.49 6.77
C LEU A 8 5.27 -4.07 8.02
N ALA A 9 6.25 -4.96 7.81
CA ALA A 9 7.02 -5.56 8.90
C ALA A 9 7.88 -4.52 9.62
N HIS A 10 8.42 -3.53 8.91
CA HIS A 10 9.16 -2.41 9.47
C HIS A 10 8.25 -1.52 10.34
N GLU A 11 7.07 -1.15 9.85
CA GLU A 11 6.09 -0.36 10.61
C GLU A 11 5.58 -1.11 11.85
N LEU A 12 5.29 -2.42 11.71
CA LEU A 12 4.93 -3.26 12.84
C LEU A 12 6.05 -3.34 13.89
N ALA A 13 7.31 -3.31 13.45
CA ALA A 13 8.45 -3.26 14.36
C ALA A 13 8.47 -1.94 15.14
N HIS A 14 8.21 -0.80 14.51
CA HIS A 14 8.09 0.49 15.22
C HIS A 14 7.01 0.45 16.30
N LEU A 15 5.85 -0.14 16.00
CA LEU A 15 4.75 -0.30 16.95
C LEU A 15 5.13 -1.26 18.09
N SER A 16 5.63 -2.45 17.77
CA SER A 16 5.97 -3.50 18.75
C SER A 16 7.09 -3.07 19.69
N GLN A 17 8.07 -2.29 19.21
CA GLN A 17 9.16 -1.73 20.00
C GLN A 17 8.77 -0.40 20.69
N ARG A 18 7.54 0.06 20.51
CA ARG A 18 7.01 1.30 21.12
C ARG A 18 7.89 2.53 20.84
N HIS A 19 8.46 2.63 19.63
CA HIS A 19 9.40 3.68 19.27
C HIS A 19 8.83 5.09 19.47
N PHE A 20 7.55 5.28 19.19
CA PHE A 20 6.86 6.55 19.41
C PHE A 20 6.82 6.92 20.90
N ALA A 21 6.37 6.01 21.76
CA ALA A 21 6.28 6.28 23.20
C ALA A 21 7.67 6.52 23.83
N ARG A 22 8.64 5.67 23.48
CA ARG A 22 10.04 5.84 23.89
C ARG A 22 10.64 7.16 23.37
N GLY A 23 10.22 7.61 22.17
CA GLY A 23 10.63 8.88 21.60
C GLY A 23 10.13 10.08 22.40
N VAL A 24 8.87 10.06 22.84
CA VAL A 24 8.30 11.08 23.70
C VAL A 24 9.03 11.15 25.04
N GLU A 25 9.34 10.01 25.65
CA GLU A 25 10.09 9.92 26.90
C GLU A 25 11.52 10.47 26.73
N ALA A 26 12.22 10.07 25.65
CA ALA A 26 13.56 10.57 25.34
C ALA A 26 13.58 12.08 25.09
N GLN A 27 12.55 12.62 24.42
CA GLN A 27 12.43 14.04 24.19
C GLN A 27 12.20 14.83 25.50
N ARG A 28 11.41 14.31 26.43
CA ARG A 28 11.25 14.92 27.77
C ARG A 28 12.57 14.98 28.52
N ALA A 29 13.31 13.89 28.55
CA ALA A 29 14.64 13.86 29.16
C ALA A 29 15.62 14.84 28.49
N SER A 30 15.61 14.89 27.15
CA SER A 30 16.43 15.82 26.38
C SER A 30 16.06 17.29 26.64
N SER A 31 14.79 17.61 26.85
CA SER A 31 14.33 18.96 27.19
C SER A 31 14.89 19.44 28.54
N ILE A 32 14.96 18.57 29.53
CA ILE A 32 15.55 18.88 30.84
C ILE A 32 17.03 19.16 30.70
N ILE A 33 17.75 18.33 29.94
CA ILE A 33 19.20 18.53 29.69
C ILE A 33 19.44 19.83 28.92
N SER A 34 18.64 20.13 27.90
CA SER A 34 18.71 21.35 27.12
C SER A 34 18.48 22.59 27.97
N MET A 35 17.49 22.54 28.88
CA MET A 35 17.20 23.65 29.79
C MET A 35 18.36 23.89 30.79
N ALA A 36 18.91 22.80 31.35
CA ALA A 36 20.10 22.91 32.21
C ALA A 36 21.31 23.48 31.44
N GLY A 37 21.53 23.05 30.20
CA GLY A 37 22.59 23.59 29.33
C GLY A 37 22.40 25.06 28.99
N LEU A 38 21.16 25.50 28.76
CA LEU A 38 20.84 26.91 28.54
C LEU A 38 21.11 27.74 29.79
N LEU A 39 20.72 27.29 30.97
CA LEU A 39 21.04 27.98 32.25
C LEU A 39 22.55 28.05 32.49
N ALA A 40 23.29 26.97 32.24
CA ALA A 40 24.74 26.99 32.31
C ALA A 40 25.36 28.00 31.32
N SER A 41 24.80 28.08 30.10
CA SER A 41 25.26 29.06 29.09
C SER A 41 25.07 30.52 29.52
N LEU A 42 23.99 30.82 30.27
CA LEU A 42 23.76 32.14 30.85
C LEU A 42 24.81 32.49 31.92
N VAL A 43 25.17 31.52 32.77
CA VAL A 43 26.23 31.68 33.76
C VAL A 43 27.58 31.92 33.08
N ILE A 44 27.89 31.17 32.01
CA ILE A 44 29.10 31.35 31.22
C ILE A 44 29.12 32.77 30.57
N ALA A 45 27.98 33.20 30.03
CA ALA A 45 27.85 34.55 29.44
C ALA A 45 28.16 35.66 30.48
N ALA A 46 27.66 35.47 31.70
CA ALA A 46 27.84 36.43 32.78
C ALA A 46 29.28 36.46 33.34
N THR A 47 29.99 35.34 33.30
CA THR A 47 31.34 35.21 33.90
C THR A 47 32.49 35.31 32.88
N ALA A 48 32.29 34.80 31.65
CA ALA A 48 33.32 34.72 30.62
C ALA A 48 33.02 35.59 29.37
N GLY A 49 31.89 36.31 29.38
CA GLY A 49 31.49 37.22 28.31
C GLY A 49 30.47 36.63 27.34
N GLY A 50 29.81 37.52 26.59
CA GLY A 50 28.70 37.17 25.70
C GLY A 50 29.05 36.16 24.61
N ASP A 51 30.24 36.25 24.02
CA ASP A 51 30.70 35.34 22.97
C ASP A 51 30.84 33.89 23.48
N ALA A 52 31.38 33.72 24.70
CA ALA A 52 31.49 32.44 25.35
C ALA A 52 30.09 31.83 25.68
N GLY A 53 29.15 32.68 26.12
CA GLY A 53 27.77 32.29 26.34
C GLY A 53 27.06 31.81 25.06
N MET A 54 27.20 32.53 23.96
CA MET A 54 26.67 32.18 22.66
C MET A 54 27.26 30.88 22.13
N ALA A 55 28.57 30.67 22.26
CA ALA A 55 29.22 29.40 21.90
C ALA A 55 28.68 28.23 22.72
N ALA A 56 28.41 28.41 24.02
CA ALA A 56 27.83 27.39 24.89
C ALA A 56 26.36 27.06 24.49
N ILE A 57 25.54 28.07 24.15
CA ILE A 57 24.17 27.86 23.65
C ILE A 57 24.20 27.06 22.36
N THR A 58 25.01 27.46 21.39
CA THR A 58 25.14 26.79 20.10
C THR A 58 25.60 25.33 20.27
N SER A 59 26.55 25.08 21.14
CA SER A 59 27.06 23.76 21.47
C SER A 59 25.96 22.87 22.10
N THR A 60 25.18 23.41 23.03
CA THR A 60 24.05 22.71 23.67
C THR A 60 22.99 22.31 22.66
N GLN A 61 22.62 23.22 21.75
CA GLN A 61 21.66 22.93 20.68
C GLN A 61 22.17 21.85 19.71
N ALA A 62 23.44 21.94 19.30
CA ALA A 62 24.08 20.97 18.43
C ALA A 62 24.13 19.58 19.08
N MET A 63 24.48 19.48 20.36
CA MET A 63 24.48 18.21 21.12
C MET A 63 23.08 17.59 21.23
N THR A 64 22.07 18.42 21.51
CA THR A 64 20.68 17.98 21.59
C THR A 64 20.19 17.44 20.26
N MET A 65 20.40 18.17 19.17
CA MET A 65 20.04 17.76 17.81
C MET A 65 20.77 16.48 17.40
N GLN A 66 22.05 16.37 17.69
CA GLN A 66 22.84 15.16 17.43
C GLN A 66 22.34 13.96 18.22
N GLY A 67 21.90 14.16 19.48
CA GLY A 67 21.27 13.14 20.31
C GLY A 67 19.98 12.61 19.70
N GLN A 68 19.10 13.51 19.25
CA GLN A 68 17.84 13.14 18.58
C GLN A 68 18.10 12.36 17.28
N LEU A 69 19.05 12.79 16.47
CA LEU A 69 19.41 12.07 15.23
C LEU A 69 20.00 10.67 15.52
N ARG A 70 20.80 10.52 16.57
CA ARG A 70 21.32 9.20 16.98
C ARG A 70 20.20 8.28 17.44
N TYR A 71 19.25 8.81 18.22
CA TYR A 71 18.10 8.05 18.71
C TYR A 71 17.22 7.58 17.54
N SER A 72 16.88 8.49 16.62
CA SER A 72 16.13 8.14 15.41
C SER A 72 16.81 7.03 14.60
N ARG A 73 18.11 7.17 14.30
CA ARG A 73 18.88 6.15 13.58
C ARG A 73 18.95 4.82 14.31
N SER A 74 18.93 4.81 15.65
CA SER A 74 18.91 3.59 16.44
C SER A 74 17.57 2.86 16.31
N ASN A 75 16.47 3.62 16.35
CA ASN A 75 15.13 3.09 16.15
C ASN A 75 14.93 2.49 14.77
N GLU A 76 15.43 3.16 13.71
CA GLU A 76 15.40 2.62 12.35
C GLU A 76 16.13 1.28 12.25
N LYS A 77 17.34 1.18 12.83
CA LYS A 77 18.10 -0.09 12.83
C LYS A 77 17.40 -1.20 13.63
N GLU A 78 16.76 -0.83 14.72
CA GLU A 78 15.98 -1.78 15.53
C GLU A 78 14.76 -2.25 14.73
N ALA A 79 14.03 -1.33 14.09
CA ALA A 79 12.88 -1.63 13.24
C ALA A 79 13.26 -2.51 12.04
N ASP A 80 14.36 -2.21 11.36
CA ASP A 80 14.88 -3.04 10.26
C ASP A 80 15.15 -4.48 10.72
N ARG A 81 15.85 -4.62 11.85
CA ARG A 81 16.18 -5.94 12.39
C ARG A 81 14.94 -6.73 12.81
N MET A 82 14.03 -6.09 13.53
CA MET A 82 12.80 -6.74 14.01
C MET A 82 11.84 -7.02 12.85
N GLY A 83 11.77 -6.13 11.88
CA GLY A 83 11.01 -6.31 10.65
C GLY A 83 11.48 -7.53 9.86
N MET A 84 12.80 -7.69 9.65
CA MET A 84 13.37 -8.87 8.99
C MET A 84 13.06 -10.17 9.75
N GLN A 85 13.13 -10.18 11.07
CA GLN A 85 12.74 -11.35 11.88
C GLN A 85 11.23 -11.66 11.76
N THR A 86 10.40 -10.63 11.68
CA THR A 86 8.95 -10.79 11.47
C THR A 86 8.66 -11.41 10.11
N MET A 87 9.34 -10.96 9.04
CA MET A 87 9.25 -11.55 7.71
C MET A 87 9.66 -13.03 7.73
N GLU A 88 10.77 -13.35 8.39
CA GLU A 88 11.24 -14.73 8.50
C GLU A 88 10.22 -15.63 9.18
N ARG A 89 9.64 -15.20 10.31
CA ARG A 89 8.59 -15.93 11.04
C ARG A 89 7.32 -16.10 10.19
N ALA A 90 7.02 -15.13 9.34
CA ALA A 90 5.90 -15.16 8.39
C ALA A 90 6.23 -15.95 7.11
N SER A 91 7.38 -16.63 7.03
CA SER A 91 7.85 -17.32 5.82
C SER A 91 7.90 -16.42 4.58
N ARG A 92 8.36 -15.18 4.77
CA ARG A 92 8.59 -14.18 3.73
C ARG A 92 10.07 -13.91 3.56
N ASP A 93 10.48 -13.52 2.33
CA ASP A 93 11.90 -13.33 2.00
C ASP A 93 12.50 -12.08 2.67
N PRO A 94 13.40 -12.21 3.67
CA PRO A 94 14.06 -11.06 4.28
C PRO A 94 14.99 -10.30 3.33
N ALA A 95 15.43 -10.90 2.22
CA ALA A 95 16.26 -10.22 1.24
C ALA A 95 15.49 -9.10 0.51
N ALA A 96 14.17 -9.17 0.48
CA ALA A 96 13.31 -8.15 -0.08
C ALA A 96 13.44 -6.78 0.60
N VAL A 97 13.89 -6.72 1.87
CA VAL A 97 14.16 -5.47 2.60
C VAL A 97 15.21 -4.62 1.88
N ALA A 98 16.32 -5.23 1.50
CA ALA A 98 17.37 -4.52 0.76
C ALA A 98 16.86 -4.06 -0.62
N GLY A 99 16.15 -4.92 -1.34
CA GLY A 99 15.52 -4.58 -2.63
C GLY A 99 14.49 -3.45 -2.52
N MET A 100 13.75 -3.39 -1.42
CA MET A 100 12.82 -2.30 -1.14
C MET A 100 13.55 -0.98 -0.92
N PHE A 101 14.59 -0.96 -0.10
CA PHE A 101 15.43 0.23 0.11
C PHE A 101 16.04 0.75 -1.19
N GLU A 102 16.54 -0.15 -2.05
CA GLU A 102 17.07 0.24 -3.38
C GLU A 102 15.99 0.82 -4.28
N THR A 103 14.78 0.27 -4.23
CA THR A 103 13.63 0.79 -4.98
C THR A 103 13.26 2.19 -4.51
N MET A 104 13.20 2.42 -3.20
CA MET A 104 12.96 3.73 -2.61
C MET A 104 14.06 4.72 -2.97
N LEU A 105 15.34 4.30 -2.88
CA LEU A 105 16.48 5.16 -3.23
C LEU A 105 16.48 5.54 -4.72
N ARG A 106 16.08 4.62 -5.61
CA ARG A 106 15.88 4.96 -7.03
C ARG A 106 14.74 5.95 -7.23
N ALA A 107 13.62 5.76 -6.54
CA ALA A 107 12.47 6.67 -6.63
C ALA A 107 12.84 8.11 -6.21
N THR A 108 13.71 8.29 -5.21
CA THR A 108 14.16 9.62 -4.79
C THR A 108 14.94 10.35 -5.89
N ARG A 109 15.73 9.63 -6.70
CA ARG A 109 16.52 10.23 -7.79
C ARG A 109 15.63 10.81 -8.90
N PHE A 110 14.43 10.29 -9.07
CA PHE A 110 13.48 10.73 -10.11
C PHE A 110 12.37 11.65 -9.60
N SER A 111 12.24 11.83 -8.29
CA SER A 111 11.16 12.62 -7.67
C SER A 111 11.44 14.13 -7.61
N GLY A 112 12.61 14.58 -8.06
CA GLY A 112 13.01 16.00 -7.97
C GLY A 112 13.02 16.51 -6.52
N SER A 113 12.34 17.64 -6.28
CA SER A 113 12.29 18.27 -4.95
C SER A 113 11.22 17.71 -4.01
N ARG A 114 10.35 16.80 -4.48
CA ARG A 114 9.23 16.23 -3.69
C ARG A 114 9.52 14.78 -3.33
N LEU A 115 10.20 14.57 -2.19
CA LEU A 115 10.33 13.23 -1.62
C LEU A 115 8.98 12.75 -1.08
N PRO A 116 8.63 11.46 -1.24
CA PRO A 116 7.53 10.87 -0.52
C PRO A 116 7.67 11.05 0.99
N GLU A 117 6.58 11.37 1.69
CA GLU A 117 6.58 11.65 3.13
C GLU A 117 7.20 10.50 3.95
N PHE A 118 6.95 9.27 3.56
CA PHE A 118 7.56 8.08 4.17
C PHE A 118 9.10 8.15 4.19
N LEU A 119 9.74 8.67 3.14
CA LEU A 119 11.19 8.78 3.06
C LEU A 119 11.77 9.94 3.89
N LEU A 120 10.91 10.90 4.25
CA LEU A 120 11.30 11.98 5.18
C LEU A 120 11.36 11.46 6.63
N SER A 121 10.41 10.60 7.01
CA SER A 121 10.37 9.99 8.35
C SER A 121 11.32 8.79 8.48
N HIS A 122 11.51 8.01 7.40
CA HIS A 122 12.34 6.80 7.35
C HIS A 122 13.45 6.90 6.29
N PRO A 123 14.50 7.68 6.51
CA PRO A 123 15.54 7.91 5.51
C PRO A 123 16.29 6.63 5.17
N VAL A 124 16.33 6.31 3.88
CA VAL A 124 17.10 5.18 3.37
C VAL A 124 18.56 5.61 3.16
N THR A 125 19.48 4.82 3.71
CA THR A 125 20.92 5.02 3.58
C THR A 125 21.60 3.78 3.03
N GLU A 126 22.72 3.94 2.33
CA GLU A 126 23.55 2.83 1.85
C GLU A 126 23.94 1.86 2.98
N ARG A 127 24.11 2.39 4.19
CA ARG A 127 24.41 1.56 5.36
C ARG A 127 23.25 0.65 5.74
N ARG A 128 21.99 1.11 5.66
CA ARG A 128 20.80 0.27 5.91
C ARG A 128 20.70 -0.83 4.85
N ILE A 129 20.95 -0.49 3.58
CA ILE A 129 20.96 -1.47 2.48
C ILE A 129 22.02 -2.55 2.71
N SER A 130 23.25 -2.14 3.05
CA SER A 130 24.34 -3.07 3.31
C SER A 130 24.07 -3.99 4.52
N ASP A 131 23.54 -3.44 5.63
CA ASP A 131 23.17 -4.21 6.81
C ASP A 131 22.05 -5.23 6.51
N ALA A 132 21.01 -4.81 5.76
CA ALA A 132 19.94 -5.69 5.33
C ALA A 132 20.45 -6.84 4.45
N ARG A 133 21.32 -6.56 3.47
CA ARG A 133 21.95 -7.59 2.63
C ARG A 133 22.78 -8.58 3.46
N GLY A 134 23.61 -8.06 4.36
CA GLY A 134 24.45 -8.90 5.23
C GLY A 134 23.65 -9.82 6.14
N ARG A 135 22.47 -9.37 6.62
CA ARG A 135 21.54 -10.20 7.40
C ARG A 135 20.83 -11.23 6.55
N ALA A 136 20.36 -10.85 5.37
CA ALA A 136 19.64 -11.72 4.43
C ALA A 136 20.51 -12.91 3.98
N MET A 137 21.83 -12.73 3.85
CA MET A 137 22.76 -13.81 3.49
C MET A 137 22.71 -15.02 4.44
N LYS A 138 22.29 -14.82 5.70
CA LYS A 138 22.15 -15.92 6.67
C LYS A 138 20.93 -16.81 6.39
N HIS A 139 20.01 -16.35 5.53
CA HIS A 139 18.72 -17.00 5.24
C HIS A 139 18.59 -17.41 3.76
N SER A 140 19.65 -17.33 2.96
CA SER A 140 19.67 -17.49 1.49
C SER A 140 19.26 -18.87 0.96
N MET A 141 19.07 -19.86 1.82
CA MET A 141 18.75 -21.25 1.43
C MET A 141 17.24 -21.55 1.37
N ARG A 142 16.36 -20.60 1.68
CA ARG A 142 14.91 -20.82 1.65
C ARG A 142 14.31 -20.35 0.34
N HIS A 143 13.45 -21.18 -0.23
CA HIS A 143 12.63 -20.77 -1.38
C HIS A 143 11.31 -20.17 -0.87
N TYR A 144 11.03 -18.94 -1.28
CA TYR A 144 9.83 -18.21 -0.91
C TYR A 144 8.86 -18.19 -2.10
N VAL A 145 7.61 -18.58 -1.87
CA VAL A 145 6.58 -18.64 -2.91
C VAL A 145 5.80 -17.33 -2.92
N SER A 146 5.77 -16.67 -4.07
CA SER A 146 4.94 -15.48 -4.27
C SER A 146 3.48 -15.86 -4.53
N ASN A 147 2.55 -15.06 -4.03
CA ASN A 147 1.13 -15.20 -4.35
C ASN A 147 0.83 -14.55 -5.71
N PRO A 148 0.38 -15.30 -6.73
CA PRO A 148 0.05 -14.74 -8.03
C PRO A 148 -1.00 -13.61 -7.95
N GLU A 149 -1.99 -13.73 -7.07
CA GLU A 149 -3.05 -12.71 -6.90
C GLU A 149 -2.50 -11.36 -6.44
N TYR A 150 -1.38 -11.34 -5.71
CA TYR A 150 -0.72 -10.08 -5.37
C TYR A 150 -0.37 -9.25 -6.61
N PHE A 151 0.16 -9.89 -7.64
CA PHE A 151 0.56 -9.19 -8.87
C PHE A 151 -0.64 -8.71 -9.68
N LEU A 152 -1.77 -9.45 -9.62
CA LEU A 152 -3.04 -9.01 -10.22
C LEU A 152 -3.57 -7.76 -9.49
N MET A 153 -3.57 -7.78 -8.16
CA MET A 153 -3.99 -6.61 -7.38
C MET A 153 -3.05 -5.42 -7.56
N GLN A 154 -1.74 -5.66 -7.71
CA GLN A 154 -0.78 -4.62 -8.05
C GLN A 154 -1.08 -4.00 -9.43
N ALA A 155 -1.39 -4.82 -10.44
CA ALA A 155 -1.78 -4.33 -11.76
C ALA A 155 -3.06 -3.47 -11.68
N ARG A 156 -4.07 -3.92 -10.93
CA ARG A 156 -5.31 -3.16 -10.68
C ARG A 156 -5.05 -1.83 -9.99
N ALA A 157 -4.22 -1.81 -8.97
CA ALA A 157 -3.83 -0.58 -8.28
C ALA A 157 -3.10 0.41 -9.21
N MET A 158 -2.20 -0.09 -10.06
CA MET A 158 -1.51 0.74 -11.05
C MET A 158 -2.50 1.39 -12.03
N ILE A 159 -3.49 0.64 -12.52
CA ILE A 159 -4.54 1.18 -13.42
C ILE A 159 -5.41 2.22 -12.70
N ALA A 160 -5.73 2.00 -11.43
CA ALA A 160 -6.51 2.97 -10.64
C ALA A 160 -5.78 4.30 -10.44
N MET A 161 -4.46 4.25 -10.24
CA MET A 161 -3.62 5.44 -10.01
C MET A 161 -3.21 6.16 -11.30
N GLU A 162 -3.16 5.47 -12.44
CA GLU A 162 -2.75 6.04 -13.72
C GLU A 162 -3.91 6.81 -14.37
N LYS A 163 -3.64 8.05 -14.76
CA LYS A 163 -4.65 8.90 -15.42
C LYS A 163 -4.85 8.54 -16.89
N SER A 164 -3.78 8.11 -17.57
CA SER A 164 -3.78 7.79 -18.99
C SER A 164 -3.89 6.29 -19.25
N PRO A 165 -5.01 5.76 -19.77
CA PRO A 165 -5.10 4.36 -20.16
C PRO A 165 -4.06 3.97 -21.23
N ILE A 166 -3.72 4.88 -22.12
CA ILE A 166 -2.73 4.64 -23.19
C ILE A 166 -1.34 4.39 -22.59
N ASP A 167 -0.95 5.16 -21.57
CA ASP A 167 0.36 4.95 -20.93
C ASP A 167 0.38 3.65 -20.13
N SER A 168 -0.76 3.26 -19.56
CA SER A 168 -0.93 1.94 -18.94
C SER A 168 -0.73 0.81 -19.96
N ILE A 169 -1.35 0.91 -21.14
CA ILE A 169 -1.19 -0.07 -22.23
C ILE A 169 0.28 -0.21 -22.59
N LYS A 170 0.97 0.90 -22.91
CA LYS A 170 2.40 0.89 -23.23
C LYS A 170 3.25 0.22 -22.15
N ARG A 171 2.96 0.52 -20.89
CA ARG A 171 3.68 -0.04 -19.74
C ARG A 171 3.49 -1.54 -19.60
N PHE A 172 2.27 -2.05 -19.74
CA PHE A 172 2.02 -3.49 -19.63
C PHE A 172 2.51 -4.24 -20.87
N GLN A 173 2.44 -3.64 -22.06
CA GLN A 173 3.06 -4.18 -23.27
C GLN A 173 4.58 -4.34 -23.11
N ALA A 174 5.26 -3.31 -22.63
CA ALA A 174 6.70 -3.37 -22.37
C ALA A 174 7.08 -4.45 -21.33
N LYS A 175 6.19 -4.71 -20.35
CA LYS A 175 6.39 -5.83 -19.42
C LYS A 175 6.26 -7.18 -20.10
N LEU A 176 5.34 -7.36 -21.03
CA LEU A 176 5.19 -8.59 -21.83
C LEU A 176 6.40 -8.81 -22.74
N ASP A 177 6.85 -7.76 -23.42
CA ASP A 177 8.02 -7.82 -24.32
C ASP A 177 9.33 -8.16 -23.58
N SER A 178 9.43 -7.77 -22.31
CA SER A 178 10.60 -8.10 -21.46
C SER A 178 10.61 -9.51 -20.89
N ASN A 179 9.63 -10.36 -21.27
CA ASN A 179 9.48 -11.75 -20.83
C ASN A 179 9.61 -11.96 -19.31
N THR A 180 8.94 -11.09 -18.53
CA THR A 180 8.96 -11.15 -17.07
C THR A 180 8.15 -12.35 -16.56
N GLN A 181 8.51 -12.86 -15.37
CA GLN A 181 7.92 -14.05 -14.72
C GLN A 181 6.40 -13.97 -14.43
N ASN A 182 5.74 -12.83 -14.67
CA ASN A 182 4.34 -12.59 -14.34
C ASN A 182 3.53 -12.14 -15.56
N SER A 183 3.57 -12.93 -16.65
CA SER A 183 2.84 -12.67 -17.89
C SER A 183 1.33 -12.49 -17.65
N ASP A 184 0.72 -13.32 -16.79
CA ASP A 184 -0.72 -13.24 -16.47
C ASP A 184 -1.09 -11.90 -15.82
N ALA A 185 -0.26 -11.40 -14.90
CA ALA A 185 -0.49 -10.09 -14.29
C ALA A 185 -0.30 -8.93 -15.28
N ALA A 186 0.63 -9.06 -16.24
CA ALA A 186 0.82 -8.07 -17.29
C ALA A 186 -0.35 -8.07 -18.28
N ASN A 187 -0.82 -9.25 -18.73
CA ASN A 187 -2.01 -9.42 -19.55
C ASN A 187 -3.26 -8.90 -18.84
N TYR A 188 -3.42 -9.23 -17.56
CA TYR A 188 -4.52 -8.72 -16.75
C TYR A 188 -4.53 -7.19 -16.66
N GLY A 189 -3.37 -6.57 -16.42
CA GLY A 189 -3.23 -5.12 -16.42
C GLY A 189 -3.55 -4.49 -17.79
N LEU A 190 -3.17 -5.17 -18.87
CA LEU A 190 -3.49 -4.77 -20.23
C LEU A 190 -5.00 -4.82 -20.49
N ALA A 191 -5.68 -5.91 -20.07
CA ALA A 191 -7.13 -6.03 -20.17
C ALA A 191 -7.87 -4.91 -19.41
N LEU A 192 -7.45 -4.62 -18.18
CA LEU A 192 -8.00 -3.50 -17.39
C LEU A 192 -7.78 -2.15 -18.08
N ALA A 193 -6.61 -1.92 -18.70
CA ALA A 193 -6.31 -0.70 -19.43
C ALA A 193 -7.21 -0.54 -20.67
N TYR A 194 -7.47 -1.65 -21.40
CA TYR A 194 -8.39 -1.65 -22.52
C TYR A 194 -9.84 -1.41 -22.10
N ILE A 195 -10.29 -1.98 -20.97
CA ILE A 195 -11.62 -1.66 -20.41
C ILE A 195 -11.73 -0.16 -20.13
N LYS A 196 -10.73 0.42 -19.46
CA LYS A 196 -10.69 1.85 -19.13
C LYS A 196 -10.65 2.75 -20.36
N LEU A 197 -10.07 2.27 -21.48
CA LEU A 197 -10.03 2.99 -22.76
C LEU A 197 -11.32 2.82 -23.58
N GLY A 198 -12.19 1.85 -23.27
CA GLY A 198 -13.36 1.49 -24.06
C GLY A 198 -13.09 0.47 -25.18
N GLU A 199 -11.89 -0.06 -25.27
CA GLU A 199 -11.48 -1.08 -26.25
C GLU A 199 -11.92 -2.50 -25.80
N HIS A 200 -13.23 -2.67 -25.64
CA HIS A 200 -13.83 -3.84 -25.00
C HIS A 200 -13.55 -5.16 -25.73
N ALA A 201 -13.39 -5.13 -27.07
CA ALA A 201 -13.09 -6.32 -27.85
C ALA A 201 -11.69 -6.87 -27.52
N ASN A 202 -10.70 -5.98 -27.38
CA ASN A 202 -9.33 -6.35 -27.03
C ASN A 202 -9.24 -6.87 -25.60
N ALA A 203 -9.96 -6.22 -24.68
CA ALA A 203 -10.05 -6.69 -23.29
C ALA A 203 -10.65 -8.09 -23.17
N GLY A 204 -11.73 -8.37 -23.92
CA GLY A 204 -12.41 -9.66 -23.90
C GLY A 204 -11.50 -10.81 -24.33
N LYS A 205 -10.78 -10.67 -25.44
CA LYS A 205 -9.83 -11.72 -25.91
C LYS A 205 -8.79 -12.07 -24.84
N ILE A 206 -8.21 -11.07 -24.20
CA ILE A 206 -7.19 -11.30 -23.17
C ILE A 206 -7.82 -11.98 -21.94
N LEU A 207 -9.02 -11.57 -21.53
CA LEU A 207 -9.70 -12.19 -20.40
C LEU A 207 -10.13 -13.62 -20.68
N ASP A 208 -10.58 -13.93 -21.91
CA ASP A 208 -10.93 -15.28 -22.34
C ASP A 208 -9.71 -16.22 -22.19
N ASP A 209 -8.53 -15.81 -22.70
CA ASP A 209 -7.28 -16.57 -22.60
C ASP A 209 -6.86 -16.77 -21.12
N LEU A 210 -6.97 -15.72 -20.30
CA LEU A 210 -6.62 -15.78 -18.88
C LEU A 210 -7.58 -16.72 -18.08
N ILE A 211 -8.87 -16.69 -18.40
CA ILE A 211 -9.89 -17.53 -17.76
C ILE A 211 -9.72 -18.99 -18.20
N GLU A 212 -9.39 -19.24 -19.48
CA GLU A 212 -9.14 -20.60 -19.97
C GLU A 212 -7.91 -21.20 -19.25
N ALA A 213 -6.84 -20.43 -19.12
CA ALA A 213 -5.63 -20.88 -18.41
C ALA A 213 -5.85 -21.07 -16.89
N ASN A 214 -6.70 -20.24 -16.27
CA ASN A 214 -6.93 -20.24 -14.82
C ASN A 214 -8.43 -20.17 -14.47
N PRO A 215 -9.21 -21.25 -14.73
CA PRO A 215 -10.68 -21.22 -14.68
C PRO A 215 -11.28 -21.00 -13.28
N PHE A 216 -10.50 -21.23 -12.23
CA PHE A 216 -10.94 -21.07 -10.84
C PHE A 216 -10.55 -19.74 -10.20
N LEU A 217 -9.79 -18.90 -10.91
CA LEU A 217 -9.32 -17.62 -10.37
C LEU A 217 -10.44 -16.59 -10.45
N LEU A 218 -11.03 -16.27 -9.29
CA LEU A 218 -12.17 -15.33 -9.19
C LEU A 218 -11.85 -13.95 -9.71
N THR A 219 -10.61 -13.50 -9.60
CA THR A 219 -10.17 -12.17 -10.06
C THR A 219 -10.42 -11.95 -11.55
N PHE A 220 -10.14 -12.95 -12.38
CA PHE A 220 -10.40 -12.86 -13.83
C PHE A 220 -11.89 -12.86 -14.15
N ARG A 221 -12.64 -13.76 -13.51
CA ARG A 221 -14.11 -13.83 -13.66
C ARG A 221 -14.81 -12.55 -13.18
N HIS A 222 -14.32 -11.95 -12.10
CA HIS A 222 -14.81 -10.67 -11.62
C HIS A 222 -14.62 -9.58 -12.69
N THR A 223 -13.43 -9.53 -13.31
CA THR A 223 -13.12 -8.52 -14.33
C THR A 223 -13.88 -8.76 -15.65
N ASP A 224 -14.14 -10.01 -16.01
CA ASP A 224 -14.99 -10.35 -17.14
C ASP A 224 -16.43 -9.85 -16.93
N ILE A 225 -16.94 -9.91 -15.70
CA ILE A 225 -18.22 -9.30 -15.34
C ILE A 225 -18.18 -7.77 -15.40
N GLU A 226 -17.08 -7.14 -14.91
CA GLU A 226 -16.86 -5.70 -15.07
C GLU A 226 -16.87 -5.29 -16.55
N LEU A 227 -16.32 -6.11 -17.43
CA LEU A 227 -16.34 -5.91 -18.88
C LEU A 227 -17.75 -5.99 -19.45
N ASP A 228 -18.57 -6.97 -19.01
CA ASP A 228 -19.98 -7.05 -19.44
C ASP A 228 -20.77 -5.82 -18.98
N ILE A 229 -20.54 -5.33 -17.78
CA ILE A 229 -21.15 -4.08 -17.28
C ILE A 229 -20.72 -2.89 -18.15
N ALA A 230 -19.44 -2.77 -18.47
CA ALA A 230 -18.90 -1.71 -19.32
C ALA A 230 -19.49 -1.76 -20.75
N ARG A 231 -19.81 -2.95 -21.25
CA ARG A 231 -20.53 -3.15 -22.52
C ARG A 231 -22.05 -2.92 -22.42
N GLN A 232 -22.55 -2.59 -21.22
CA GLN A 232 -23.99 -2.50 -20.92
C GLN A 232 -24.74 -3.85 -21.10
N ASN A 233 -24.03 -4.97 -21.10
CA ASN A 233 -24.61 -6.30 -21.17
C ASN A 233 -24.99 -6.80 -19.76
N TYR A 234 -25.91 -6.11 -19.12
CA TYR A 234 -26.28 -6.35 -17.73
C TYR A 234 -26.90 -7.73 -17.51
N ALA A 235 -27.59 -8.28 -18.49
CA ALA A 235 -28.18 -9.61 -18.40
C ALA A 235 -27.10 -10.70 -18.26
N ALA A 236 -26.05 -10.64 -19.06
CA ALA A 236 -24.93 -11.56 -18.97
C ALA A 236 -24.15 -11.37 -17.65
N ALA A 237 -23.88 -10.11 -17.26
CA ALA A 237 -23.21 -9.78 -16.00
C ALA A 237 -23.96 -10.37 -14.80
N LEU A 238 -25.27 -10.17 -14.71
CA LEU A 238 -26.11 -10.68 -13.63
C LEU A 238 -26.21 -12.23 -13.63
N GLY A 239 -26.24 -12.85 -14.81
CA GLY A 239 -26.18 -14.31 -14.95
C GLY A 239 -24.90 -14.89 -14.36
N LYS A 240 -23.74 -14.37 -14.77
CA LYS A 240 -22.42 -14.75 -14.23
C LYS A 240 -22.30 -14.50 -12.73
N LEU A 241 -22.80 -13.34 -12.24
CA LEU A 241 -22.81 -13.02 -10.81
C LEU A 241 -23.65 -13.99 -9.99
N ASN A 242 -24.82 -14.36 -10.46
CA ASN A 242 -25.69 -15.32 -9.77
C ASN A 242 -25.02 -16.69 -9.68
N GLU A 243 -24.36 -17.16 -10.75
CA GLU A 243 -23.61 -18.44 -10.74
C GLU A 243 -22.45 -18.39 -9.74
N LEU A 244 -21.65 -17.33 -9.73
CA LEU A 244 -20.51 -17.21 -8.83
C LEU A 244 -20.95 -17.06 -7.36
N LEU A 245 -22.01 -16.30 -7.09
CA LEU A 245 -22.56 -16.11 -5.75
C LEU A 245 -23.23 -17.38 -5.21
N ALA A 246 -23.80 -18.24 -6.08
CA ALA A 246 -24.31 -19.54 -5.65
C ALA A 246 -23.20 -20.44 -5.05
N ARG A 247 -21.98 -20.31 -5.58
CA ARG A 247 -20.81 -21.06 -5.07
C ARG A 247 -20.06 -20.29 -3.95
N ASN A 248 -20.22 -18.97 -3.87
CA ASN A 248 -19.53 -18.07 -2.93
C ASN A 248 -20.54 -17.09 -2.29
N PRO A 249 -21.50 -17.55 -1.48
CA PRO A 249 -22.67 -16.74 -1.05
C PRO A 249 -22.31 -15.52 -0.23
N ASN A 250 -21.19 -15.52 0.48
CA ASN A 250 -20.72 -14.41 1.32
C ASN A 250 -19.56 -13.62 0.71
N ASN A 251 -19.39 -13.68 -0.61
CA ASN A 251 -18.34 -12.95 -1.28
C ASN A 251 -18.73 -11.47 -1.44
N TYR A 252 -18.18 -10.62 -0.59
CA TYR A 252 -18.45 -9.19 -0.57
C TYR A 252 -18.17 -8.48 -1.92
N PRO A 253 -17.00 -8.64 -2.57
CA PRO A 253 -16.73 -8.06 -3.89
C PRO A 253 -17.76 -8.41 -4.97
N LEU A 254 -18.17 -9.69 -5.08
CA LEU A 254 -19.17 -10.12 -6.04
C LEU A 254 -20.56 -9.55 -5.73
N THR A 255 -20.93 -9.51 -4.45
CA THR A 255 -22.22 -8.93 -4.02
C THR A 255 -22.25 -7.42 -4.32
N ARG A 256 -21.15 -6.72 -4.09
CA ARG A 256 -21.02 -5.29 -4.43
C ARG A 256 -21.15 -5.08 -5.95
N LEU A 257 -20.47 -5.91 -6.76
CA LEU A 257 -20.55 -5.81 -8.22
C LEU A 257 -21.97 -6.09 -8.72
N LYS A 258 -22.71 -7.00 -8.05
CA LYS A 258 -24.12 -7.27 -8.35
C LYS A 258 -25.00 -6.03 -8.10
N SER A 259 -24.78 -5.33 -7.00
CA SER A 259 -25.52 -4.09 -6.73
C SER A 259 -25.25 -3.03 -7.78
N GLU A 260 -24.00 -2.90 -8.23
CA GLU A 260 -23.61 -1.99 -9.31
C GLU A 260 -24.27 -2.33 -10.64
N ALA A 261 -24.23 -3.62 -11.04
CA ALA A 261 -24.86 -4.08 -12.28
C ALA A 261 -26.39 -3.85 -12.28
N LEU A 262 -27.07 -4.12 -11.15
CA LEU A 262 -28.50 -3.85 -11.00
C LEU A 262 -28.81 -2.36 -11.07
N TRP A 263 -28.01 -1.53 -10.44
CA TRP A 263 -28.17 -0.06 -10.48
C TRP A 263 -28.04 0.48 -11.90
N GLN A 264 -26.99 0.09 -12.62
CA GLN A 264 -26.76 0.53 -14.00
C GLN A 264 -27.82 -0.03 -14.96
N ALA A 265 -28.41 -1.19 -14.64
CA ALA A 265 -29.55 -1.76 -15.35
C ALA A 265 -30.91 -1.09 -15.00
N HIS A 266 -30.91 -0.02 -14.21
CA HIS A 266 -32.12 0.68 -13.70
C HIS A 266 -33.03 -0.19 -12.82
N ARG A 267 -32.52 -1.30 -12.27
CA ARG A 267 -33.23 -2.20 -11.35
C ARG A 267 -33.01 -1.78 -9.91
N TYR A 268 -33.51 -0.59 -9.56
CA TYR A 268 -33.20 0.07 -8.29
C TYR A 268 -33.70 -0.66 -7.05
N GLU A 269 -34.88 -1.30 -7.13
CA GLU A 269 -35.42 -2.08 -6.00
C GLU A 269 -34.52 -3.27 -5.68
N ASP A 270 -34.17 -4.06 -6.70
CA ASP A 270 -33.26 -5.20 -6.55
C ASP A 270 -31.89 -4.79 -6.04
N ALA A 271 -31.35 -3.65 -6.57
CA ALA A 271 -30.08 -3.08 -6.08
C ALA A 271 -30.17 -2.74 -4.58
N GLY A 272 -31.27 -2.16 -4.15
CA GLY A 272 -31.53 -1.80 -2.75
C GLY A 272 -31.56 -3.01 -1.80
N GLU A 273 -32.12 -4.14 -2.24
CA GLU A 273 -32.10 -5.40 -1.47
C GLU A 273 -30.66 -5.90 -1.29
N VAL A 274 -29.89 -5.93 -2.38
CA VAL A 274 -28.48 -6.35 -2.36
C VAL A 274 -27.62 -5.43 -1.49
N LEU A 275 -27.85 -4.12 -1.55
CA LEU A 275 -27.13 -3.14 -0.70
C LEU A 275 -27.49 -3.29 0.78
N THR A 276 -28.75 -3.62 1.09
CA THR A 276 -29.16 -3.95 2.45
C THR A 276 -28.44 -5.20 2.98
N ALA A 277 -28.24 -6.21 2.13
CA ALA A 277 -27.45 -7.38 2.49
C ALA A 277 -25.96 -7.02 2.70
N LEU A 278 -25.38 -6.18 1.84
CA LEU A 278 -24.01 -5.69 1.98
C LEU A 278 -23.77 -4.93 3.29
N SER A 279 -24.69 -4.04 3.69
CA SER A 279 -24.56 -3.29 4.94
C SER A 279 -24.59 -4.19 6.19
N ARG A 280 -25.26 -5.35 6.11
CA ARG A 280 -25.21 -6.36 7.19
C ARG A 280 -23.88 -7.13 7.20
N MET A 281 -23.25 -7.33 6.04
CA MET A 281 -21.96 -8.00 5.93
C MET A 281 -20.80 -7.12 6.45
N ARG A 282 -20.87 -5.81 6.19
CA ARG A 282 -19.87 -4.81 6.62
C ARG A 282 -20.57 -3.51 7.05
N PRO A 283 -21.00 -3.40 8.31
CA PRO A 283 -21.69 -2.21 8.81
C PRO A 283 -20.83 -0.94 8.79
N GLU A 284 -19.52 -1.08 8.82
CA GLU A 284 -18.55 0.03 8.79
C GLU A 284 -18.20 0.51 7.39
N ASP A 285 -18.69 -0.15 6.32
CA ASP A 285 -18.40 0.28 4.94
C ASP A 285 -19.28 1.49 4.56
N PRO A 286 -18.68 2.69 4.37
CA PRO A 286 -19.43 3.90 4.04
C PRO A 286 -20.25 3.79 2.75
N MET A 287 -19.81 2.98 1.78
CA MET A 287 -20.51 2.78 0.52
C MET A 287 -21.82 2.02 0.73
N ALA A 288 -21.81 0.95 1.54
CA ALA A 288 -22.99 0.18 1.87
C ALA A 288 -23.99 0.98 2.73
N VAL A 289 -23.49 1.84 3.63
CA VAL A 289 -24.29 2.67 4.54
C VAL A 289 -24.89 3.87 3.82
N SER A 290 -24.15 4.53 2.92
CA SER A 290 -24.62 5.73 2.20
C SER A 290 -25.86 5.47 1.37
N TYR A 291 -25.96 4.30 0.74
CA TYR A 291 -27.13 3.91 -0.05
C TYR A 291 -28.38 3.62 0.78
N THR A 292 -28.22 3.06 1.98
CA THR A 292 -29.36 2.84 2.88
C THR A 292 -29.96 4.17 3.38
N HIS A 293 -29.13 5.19 3.53
CA HIS A 293 -29.59 6.54 3.87
C HIS A 293 -30.31 7.25 2.71
N LEU A 294 -29.85 7.11 1.46
CA LEU A 294 -30.53 7.68 0.30
C LEU A 294 -31.94 7.10 0.11
N ARG A 295 -32.11 5.78 0.28
CA ARG A 295 -33.43 5.14 0.21
C ARG A 295 -34.38 5.60 1.32
N ALA A 296 -33.86 5.83 2.53
CA ALA A 296 -34.67 6.33 3.65
C ALA A 296 -35.20 7.77 3.40
N HIS A 297 -34.53 8.54 2.57
CA HIS A 297 -34.98 9.90 2.18
C HIS A 297 -36.01 9.87 1.04
N GLU A 298 -35.87 8.97 0.07
CA GLU A 298 -36.82 8.84 -1.04
C GLU A 298 -38.19 8.27 -0.58
N THR A 299 -38.20 7.35 0.38
CA THR A 299 -39.43 6.77 0.94
C THR A 299 -40.16 7.71 1.91
N ARG A 300 -39.54 8.82 2.36
CA ARG A 300 -40.19 9.85 3.20
C ARG A 300 -40.73 11.05 2.40
N GLY A 301 -40.49 11.09 1.10
CA GLY A 301 -40.91 12.18 0.20
C GLY A 301 -42.14 11.87 -0.67
N ASN A 302 -42.81 10.73 -0.47
CA ASN A 302 -44.08 10.38 -1.12
C ASN A 302 -45.20 10.29 -0.07
#